data_95b4dd3458cbdc340937385853ad73b6
#
_entry.id   95b4dd3458cbdc340937385853ad73b6
#
_cell.length_a   1.000
_cell.length_b   1.000
_cell.length_c   1.000
_cell.angle_alpha   90.00
_cell.angle_beta   90.00
_cell.angle_gamma   90.00
#
_symmetry.space_group_name_H-M   'P 1'
#
loop_
_entity.id
_entity.type
_entity.pdbx_description
1 polymer ?
#
loop_
_entity_poly.entity_id
_entity_poly.type
_entity_poly.pdbx_seq_one_letter_code
_entity_poly.pdbx_strand_id
1 'polypeptide(L)'
;MTELYLSDLMKLGGIDPDEAVLIRHSVGDIAFAKCYENGSESIEQYTRLQAEHFSDGFKYWLVFIGEKGRGARFFGAYTVKGKHPATPDNMPTGFPVPEMFERNVYQYDLEANDFLSDYQGRLVIDWGNAAVAWHQKATNPKKIIAVNSQDFVGYDNLILSFGQLKDIV
;
A
#
# COMPACT_ATOMS: atom_id res chain seq x y z
N MET A 1 19.46 2.24 20.19
CA MET A 1 18.40 2.62 19.24
C MET A 1 17.50 1.42 19.01
N THR A 2 16.21 1.65 19.02
CA THR A 2 15.20 0.59 18.89
C THR A 2 14.70 0.52 17.45
N GLU A 3 14.61 -0.68 16.91
CA GLU A 3 13.97 -0.88 15.60
C GLU A 3 12.49 -0.51 15.69
N LEU A 4 11.97 0.12 14.66
CA LEU A 4 10.58 0.53 14.58
C LEU A 4 9.87 -0.23 13.48
N TYR A 5 8.63 -0.57 13.77
CA TYR A 5 7.77 -1.30 12.87
C TYR A 5 6.56 -0.46 12.46
N LEU A 6 6.04 -0.74 11.30
CA LEU A 6 4.85 -0.07 10.78
C LEU A 6 3.68 -0.17 11.78
N SER A 7 3.52 -1.32 12.44
CA SER A 7 2.46 -1.50 13.43
C SER A 7 2.55 -0.52 14.60
N ASP A 8 3.76 -0.07 14.96
CA ASP A 8 3.93 0.93 16.02
C ASP A 8 3.38 2.29 15.56
N LEU A 9 3.65 2.67 14.32
CA LEU A 9 3.08 3.89 13.73
C LEU A 9 1.57 3.80 13.63
N MET A 10 1.04 2.65 13.23
CA MET A 10 -0.39 2.43 13.10
C MET A 10 -1.10 2.62 14.44
N LYS A 11 -0.58 2.05 15.51
CA LYS A 11 -1.14 2.19 16.86
C LYS A 11 -1.15 3.65 17.31
N LEU A 12 -0.07 4.38 17.05
CA LEU A 12 -0.01 5.81 17.36
C LEU A 12 -0.98 6.63 16.54
N GLY A 13 -1.21 6.23 15.30
CA GLY A 13 -2.15 6.90 14.39
C GLY A 13 -3.60 6.46 14.54
N GLY A 14 -3.90 5.60 15.51
CA GLY A 14 -5.28 5.16 15.76
C GLY A 14 -5.79 4.06 14.81
N ILE A 15 -4.89 3.37 14.12
CA ILE A 15 -5.25 2.24 13.25
C ILE A 15 -4.86 0.93 13.95
N ASP A 16 -5.84 0.08 14.20
CA ASP A 16 -5.60 -1.24 14.76
C ASP A 16 -4.99 -2.15 13.68
N PRO A 17 -3.77 -2.69 13.90
CA PRO A 17 -3.16 -3.61 12.95
C PRO A 17 -3.99 -4.87 12.66
N ASP A 18 -4.81 -5.31 13.61
CA ASP A 18 -5.70 -6.46 13.39
C ASP A 18 -6.80 -6.17 12.36
N GLU A 19 -7.13 -4.91 12.14
CA GLU A 19 -8.16 -4.48 11.20
C GLU A 19 -7.60 -4.06 9.84
N ALA A 20 -6.30 -4.21 9.63
CA ALA A 20 -5.64 -3.68 8.43
C ALA A 20 -4.91 -4.77 7.65
N VAL A 21 -4.91 -4.61 6.34
CA VAL A 21 -4.12 -5.41 5.42
C VAL A 21 -3.12 -4.52 4.69
N LEU A 22 -1.92 -5.04 4.46
CA LEU A 22 -0.88 -4.41 3.67
C LEU A 22 -0.94 -4.97 2.25
N ILE A 23 -0.95 -4.09 1.28
CA ILE A 23 -0.99 -4.45 -0.14
C ILE A 23 0.26 -3.90 -0.81
N ARG A 24 0.96 -4.73 -1.57
CA ARG A 24 2.14 -4.34 -2.33
C ARG A 24 1.92 -4.55 -3.81
N HIS A 25 2.05 -3.49 -4.58
CA HIS A 25 2.11 -3.55 -6.03
C HIS A 25 3.57 -3.55 -6.47
N SER A 26 3.87 -4.28 -7.52
CA SER A 26 5.22 -4.36 -8.05
C SER A 26 5.32 -3.68 -9.41
N VAL A 27 6.33 -2.82 -9.58
CA VAL A 27 6.62 -2.21 -10.88
C VAL A 27 7.08 -3.24 -11.93
N GLY A 28 7.41 -4.45 -11.50
CA GLY A 28 7.70 -5.57 -12.38
C GLY A 28 6.45 -6.25 -12.96
N ASP A 29 5.27 -5.99 -12.39
CA ASP A 29 4.01 -6.45 -12.95
C ASP A 29 3.61 -5.59 -14.13
N ILE A 30 3.37 -6.21 -15.30
CA ILE A 30 3.12 -5.48 -16.56
C ILE A 30 1.86 -4.60 -16.46
N ALA A 31 0.79 -5.12 -15.89
CA ALA A 31 -0.45 -4.37 -15.76
C ALA A 31 -0.29 -3.18 -14.81
N PHE A 32 0.31 -3.43 -13.65
CA PHE A 32 0.57 -2.36 -12.69
C PHE A 32 1.52 -1.30 -13.26
N ALA A 33 2.55 -1.70 -13.98
CA ALA A 33 3.52 -0.77 -14.56
C ALA A 33 2.86 0.27 -15.48
N LYS A 34 1.84 -0.13 -16.25
CA LYS A 34 1.08 0.80 -17.08
C LYS A 34 0.37 1.86 -16.25
N CYS A 35 -0.21 1.46 -15.13
CA CYS A 35 -0.87 2.39 -14.20
C CYS A 35 0.15 3.28 -13.50
N TYR A 36 1.27 2.71 -13.10
CA TYR A 36 2.36 3.44 -12.46
C TYR A 36 2.89 4.57 -13.35
N GLU A 37 3.10 4.28 -14.63
CA GLU A 37 3.56 5.27 -15.61
C GLU A 37 2.52 6.37 -15.86
N ASN A 38 1.24 6.03 -15.74
CA ASN A 38 0.15 6.97 -16.01
C ASN A 38 -0.13 7.92 -14.83
N GLY A 39 0.36 7.62 -13.66
CA GLY A 39 0.28 8.49 -12.49
C GLY A 39 -0.53 7.96 -11.32
N SER A 40 -0.56 8.73 -10.25
CA SER A 40 -1.13 8.32 -8.96
C SER A 40 -2.62 7.97 -9.02
N GLU A 41 -3.39 8.67 -9.84
CA GLU A 41 -4.82 8.39 -9.99
C GLU A 41 -5.05 6.99 -10.56
N SER A 42 -4.29 6.61 -11.58
CA SER A 42 -4.37 5.27 -12.16
C SER A 42 -3.90 4.18 -11.19
N ILE A 43 -2.90 4.46 -10.38
CA ILE A 43 -2.44 3.54 -9.34
C ILE A 43 -3.57 3.30 -8.32
N GLU A 44 -4.24 4.36 -7.89
CA GLU A 44 -5.37 4.26 -6.96
C GLU A 44 -6.53 3.47 -7.57
N GLN A 45 -6.86 3.74 -8.83
CA GLN A 45 -7.88 2.98 -9.55
C GLN A 45 -7.52 1.50 -9.66
N TYR A 46 -6.27 1.19 -9.97
CA TYR A 46 -5.78 -0.19 -10.02
C TYR A 46 -5.87 -0.87 -8.66
N THR A 47 -5.50 -0.17 -7.60
CA THR A 47 -5.54 -0.70 -6.23
C THR A 47 -6.94 -1.15 -5.82
N ARG A 48 -7.98 -0.48 -6.29
CA ARG A 48 -9.37 -0.84 -5.99
C ARG A 48 -9.80 -2.18 -6.59
N LEU A 49 -9.07 -2.67 -7.60
CA LEU A 49 -9.43 -3.91 -8.30
C LEU A 49 -8.73 -5.09 -7.62
N GLN A 50 -9.51 -5.97 -7.00
CA GLN A 50 -8.98 -7.11 -6.28
C GLN A 50 -9.69 -8.39 -6.70
N ALA A 51 -8.96 -9.49 -6.68
CA ALA A 51 -9.52 -10.81 -6.89
C ALA A 51 -10.49 -11.17 -5.74
N GLU A 52 -11.23 -12.24 -5.95
CA GLU A 52 -12.28 -12.66 -5.03
C GLU A 52 -11.82 -12.72 -3.58
N HIS A 53 -12.60 -12.09 -2.71
CA HIS A 53 -12.53 -12.23 -1.23
C HIS A 53 -11.18 -11.94 -0.59
N PHE A 54 -10.28 -11.38 -1.36
CA PHE A 54 -8.91 -11.24 -0.96
C PHE A 54 -8.72 -10.38 0.29
N SER A 55 -9.41 -9.27 0.36
CA SER A 55 -9.29 -8.30 1.45
C SER A 55 -10.57 -8.17 2.27
N ASP A 56 -11.44 -9.17 2.19
CA ASP A 56 -12.67 -9.18 2.96
C ASP A 56 -12.37 -9.19 4.46
N GLY A 57 -13.11 -8.38 5.21
CA GLY A 57 -12.98 -8.31 6.66
C GLY A 57 -11.95 -7.31 7.17
N PHE A 58 -11.19 -6.67 6.29
CA PHE A 58 -10.28 -5.62 6.70
C PHE A 58 -10.93 -4.24 6.56
N LYS A 59 -10.82 -3.45 7.61
CA LYS A 59 -11.36 -2.08 7.63
C LYS A 59 -10.42 -1.10 6.93
N TYR A 60 -9.13 -1.37 6.97
CA TYR A 60 -8.10 -0.47 6.41
C TYR A 60 -7.19 -1.20 5.44
N TRP A 61 -6.81 -0.49 4.38
CA TRP A 61 -5.78 -0.93 3.45
C TRP A 61 -4.61 0.06 3.50
N LEU A 62 -3.41 -0.46 3.68
CA LEU A 62 -2.18 0.30 3.53
C LEU A 62 -1.48 -0.20 2.27
N VAL A 63 -1.28 0.70 1.32
CA VAL A 63 -0.79 0.35 -0.02
C VAL A 63 0.65 0.78 -0.19
N PHE A 64 1.45 -0.12 -0.70
CA PHE A 64 2.88 0.07 -0.94
C PHE A 64 3.25 -0.29 -2.37
N ILE A 65 4.32 0.31 -2.86
CA ILE A 65 4.89 0.00 -4.17
C ILE A 65 6.29 -0.54 -3.97
N GLY A 66 6.52 -1.77 -4.41
CA GLY A 66 7.83 -2.40 -4.42
C GLY A 66 8.51 -2.19 -5.75
N GLU A 67 9.75 -1.73 -5.73
CA GLU A 67 10.56 -1.52 -6.93
C GLU A 67 11.51 -2.69 -7.15
N LYS A 68 12.56 -2.76 -6.32
CA LYS A 68 13.54 -3.84 -6.35
C LYS A 68 13.89 -4.26 -4.94
N GLY A 69 14.23 -5.54 -4.76
CA GLY A 69 14.65 -6.06 -3.47
C GLY A 69 13.54 -6.10 -2.44
N ARG A 70 13.90 -5.83 -1.19
CA ARG A 70 13.00 -5.99 -0.04
C ARG A 70 12.20 -4.75 0.29
N GLY A 71 12.59 -3.59 -0.22
CA GLY A 71 11.94 -2.33 0.10
C GLY A 71 10.58 -2.16 -0.57
N ALA A 72 9.62 -1.59 0.17
CA ALA A 72 8.34 -1.18 -0.39
C ALA A 72 8.01 0.21 0.11
N ARG A 73 7.64 1.08 -0.81
CA ARG A 73 7.40 2.51 -0.58
C ARG A 73 5.92 2.76 -0.34
N PHE A 74 5.61 3.49 0.72
CA PHE A 74 4.24 3.81 1.07
C PHE A 74 3.57 4.66 -0.01
N PHE A 75 2.43 4.20 -0.51
CA PHE A 75 1.62 4.93 -1.49
C PHE A 75 0.44 5.66 -0.83
N GLY A 76 -0.30 4.98 0.04
CA GLY A 76 -1.44 5.59 0.70
C GLY A 76 -2.17 4.63 1.63
N ALA A 77 -2.99 5.19 2.50
CA ALA A 77 -3.87 4.47 3.40
C ALA A 77 -5.32 4.75 3.03
N TYR A 78 -6.18 3.74 3.19
CA TYR A 78 -7.58 3.81 2.82
C TYR A 78 -8.45 3.15 3.85
N THR A 79 -9.66 3.71 4.03
CA THR A 79 -10.73 3.07 4.76
C THR A 79 -11.66 2.39 3.76
N VAL A 80 -11.96 1.12 3.97
CA VAL A 80 -12.84 0.36 3.07
C VAL A 80 -14.30 0.65 3.40
N LYS A 81 -15.05 1.10 2.39
CA LYS A 81 -16.47 1.45 2.53
C LYS A 81 -17.41 0.39 1.96
N GLY A 82 -16.93 -0.44 1.07
CA GLY A 82 -17.72 -1.49 0.44
C GLY A 82 -17.03 -2.03 -0.79
N LYS A 83 -17.74 -2.84 -1.53
CA LYS A 83 -17.26 -3.39 -2.80
C LYS A 83 -18.43 -3.71 -3.72
N HIS A 84 -18.13 -3.79 -5.01
CA HIS A 84 -19.07 -4.22 -6.04
C HIS A 84 -18.28 -4.92 -7.15
N PRO A 85 -18.93 -5.74 -7.99
CA PRO A 85 -18.23 -6.35 -9.11
C PRO A 85 -17.64 -5.30 -10.03
N ALA A 86 -16.41 -5.50 -10.50
CA ALA A 86 -15.81 -4.66 -11.52
C ALA A 86 -16.42 -5.00 -12.87
N THR A 87 -17.01 -4.01 -13.53
CA THR A 87 -17.64 -4.17 -14.84
C THR A 87 -17.15 -3.07 -15.79
N PRO A 88 -17.21 -3.30 -17.11
CA PRO A 88 -16.82 -2.26 -18.06
C PRO A 88 -17.54 -0.93 -17.87
N ASP A 89 -18.78 -0.94 -17.38
CA ASP A 89 -19.56 0.27 -17.13
C ASP A 89 -18.99 1.12 -15.98
N ASN A 90 -18.24 0.49 -15.08
CA ASN A 90 -17.62 1.15 -13.93
C ASN A 90 -16.17 1.56 -14.19
N MET A 91 -15.66 1.28 -15.38
CA MET A 91 -14.27 1.61 -15.72
C MET A 91 -14.08 3.13 -15.86
N PRO A 92 -13.08 3.70 -15.16
CA PRO A 92 -12.75 5.11 -15.35
C PRO A 92 -12.27 5.37 -16.78
N THR A 93 -12.63 6.55 -17.31
CA THR A 93 -12.19 6.98 -18.63
C THR A 93 -10.67 7.07 -18.67
N GLY A 94 -10.05 6.43 -19.67
CA GLY A 94 -8.60 6.46 -19.85
C GLY A 94 -7.82 5.52 -18.94
N PHE A 95 -8.50 4.58 -18.26
CA PHE A 95 -7.80 3.60 -17.44
C PHE A 95 -6.86 2.75 -18.31
N PRO A 96 -5.56 2.63 -17.93
CA PRO A 96 -4.53 2.03 -18.81
C PRO A 96 -4.67 0.53 -19.07
N VAL A 97 -5.44 -0.19 -18.24
CA VAL A 97 -5.55 -1.65 -18.31
C VAL A 97 -7.03 -2.06 -18.35
N PRO A 98 -7.76 -1.72 -19.43
CA PRO A 98 -9.21 -1.95 -19.50
C PRO A 98 -9.61 -3.40 -19.35
N GLU A 99 -8.76 -4.35 -19.72
CA GLU A 99 -9.03 -5.78 -19.57
C GLU A 99 -9.22 -6.21 -18.12
N MET A 100 -8.77 -5.44 -17.15
CA MET A 100 -9.01 -5.71 -15.73
C MET A 100 -10.51 -5.65 -15.37
N PHE A 101 -11.28 -4.85 -16.10
CA PHE A 101 -12.72 -4.74 -15.89
C PHE A 101 -13.53 -5.80 -16.63
N GLU A 102 -12.86 -6.64 -17.42
CA GLU A 102 -13.48 -7.77 -18.11
C GLU A 102 -13.27 -9.09 -17.35
N ARG A 103 -12.41 -9.04 -16.30
CA ARG A 103 -12.13 -10.18 -15.44
C ARG A 103 -13.18 -10.25 -14.32
N ASN A 104 -13.30 -11.44 -13.72
CA ASN A 104 -14.16 -11.62 -12.56
C ASN A 104 -13.44 -11.09 -11.29
N VAL A 105 -13.33 -9.76 -11.15
CA VAL A 105 -12.73 -9.11 -9.99
C VAL A 105 -13.75 -8.18 -9.34
N TYR A 106 -13.47 -7.80 -8.11
CA TYR A 106 -14.24 -6.78 -7.38
C TYR A 106 -13.56 -5.43 -7.46
N GLN A 107 -14.36 -4.38 -7.45
CA GLN A 107 -13.91 -3.01 -7.28
C GLN A 107 -14.30 -2.55 -5.88
N TYR A 108 -13.31 -2.17 -5.08
CA TYR A 108 -13.56 -1.73 -3.71
C TYR A 108 -13.79 -0.24 -3.65
N ASP A 109 -14.75 0.17 -2.81
CA ASP A 109 -15.00 1.56 -2.51
C ASP A 109 -14.07 1.98 -1.38
N LEU A 110 -13.07 2.77 -1.72
CA LEU A 110 -12.03 3.20 -0.80
C LEU A 110 -12.12 4.70 -0.57
N GLU A 111 -12.06 5.09 0.70
CA GLU A 111 -11.95 6.48 1.10
C GLU A 111 -10.53 6.72 1.59
N ALA A 112 -9.89 7.77 1.10
CA ALA A 112 -8.54 8.12 1.53
C ALA A 112 -8.52 8.37 3.04
N ASN A 113 -7.56 7.76 3.71
CA ASN A 113 -7.29 7.93 5.13
C ASN A 113 -6.02 8.76 5.27
N ASP A 114 -6.01 9.72 6.18
CA ASP A 114 -4.89 10.64 6.34
C ASP A 114 -3.68 10.03 7.08
N PHE A 115 -3.76 8.77 7.48
CA PHE A 115 -2.63 8.10 8.12
C PHE A 115 -1.39 8.17 7.23
N LEU A 116 -0.31 8.73 7.75
CA LEU A 116 0.97 8.93 7.07
C LEU A 116 0.86 9.72 5.75
N SER A 117 -0.14 10.57 5.61
CA SER A 117 -0.37 11.29 4.34
C SER A 117 0.82 12.16 3.91
N ASP A 118 1.58 12.71 4.88
CA ASP A 118 2.78 13.50 4.58
C ASP A 118 3.98 12.65 4.16
N TYR A 119 3.86 11.32 4.26
CA TYR A 119 4.94 10.39 3.96
C TYR A 119 4.67 9.50 2.74
N GLN A 120 3.67 9.84 1.96
CA GLN A 120 3.40 9.17 0.68
C GLN A 120 4.60 9.34 -0.26
N GLY A 121 5.08 8.21 -0.79
CA GLY A 121 6.27 8.18 -1.64
C GLY A 121 7.60 8.35 -0.89
N ARG A 122 7.58 8.45 0.44
CA ARG A 122 8.76 8.79 1.26
C ARG A 122 9.11 7.75 2.30
N LEU A 123 8.14 7.10 2.89
CA LEU A 123 8.36 6.06 3.90
C LEU A 123 8.55 4.72 3.22
N VAL A 124 9.58 4.00 3.60
CA VAL A 124 9.92 2.69 3.05
C VAL A 124 9.97 1.67 4.18
N ILE A 125 9.33 0.53 3.95
CA ILE A 125 9.36 -0.60 4.88
C ILE A 125 10.12 -1.78 4.26
N ASP A 126 10.61 -2.68 5.11
CA ASP A 126 11.12 -3.98 4.68
C ASP A 126 9.93 -4.92 4.48
N TRP A 127 9.55 -5.12 3.22
CA TRP A 127 8.46 -6.03 2.89
C TRP A 127 8.83 -7.50 3.12
N GLY A 128 10.10 -7.81 3.04
CA GLY A 128 10.58 -9.17 3.03
C GLY A 128 10.97 -9.61 1.63
N ASN A 129 11.05 -10.91 1.40
CA ASN A 129 11.36 -11.46 0.09
C ASN A 129 10.24 -11.08 -0.90
N ALA A 130 10.61 -10.59 -2.08
CA ALA A 130 9.66 -10.23 -3.14
C ALA A 130 8.79 -11.42 -3.62
N ALA A 131 9.22 -12.66 -3.35
CA ALA A 131 8.44 -13.85 -3.66
C ALA A 131 7.32 -14.13 -2.65
N VAL A 132 7.30 -13.44 -1.50
CA VAL A 132 6.19 -13.56 -0.55
C VAL A 132 4.94 -12.86 -1.09
N ALA A 133 3.81 -13.24 -0.51
CA ALA A 133 2.51 -12.74 -0.92
C ALA A 133 2.50 -11.21 -1.05
N TRP A 134 1.88 -10.73 -2.11
CA TRP A 134 1.70 -9.29 -2.38
C TRP A 134 0.73 -8.61 -1.43
N HIS A 135 0.11 -9.38 -0.52
CA HIS A 135 -0.69 -8.88 0.57
C HIS A 135 -0.35 -9.62 1.85
N GLN A 136 -0.39 -8.93 2.95
CA GLN A 136 -0.10 -9.50 4.27
C GLN A 136 -0.94 -8.79 5.32
N LYS A 137 -1.25 -9.50 6.40
CA LYS A 137 -1.87 -8.85 7.56
C LYS A 137 -0.92 -7.82 8.14
N ALA A 138 -1.45 -6.70 8.57
CA ALA A 138 -0.63 -5.64 9.17
C ALA A 138 -0.02 -6.03 10.52
N THR A 139 -0.46 -7.14 11.10
CA THR A 139 0.16 -7.72 12.30
C THR A 139 1.52 -8.37 12.02
N ASN A 140 1.80 -8.71 10.75
CA ASN A 140 3.13 -9.19 10.40
C ASN A 140 4.13 -8.04 10.54
N PRO A 141 5.21 -8.21 11.30
CA PRO A 141 6.15 -7.11 11.55
C PRO A 141 6.79 -6.63 10.24
N LYS A 142 6.71 -5.33 10.00
CA LYS A 142 7.36 -4.66 8.86
C LYS A 142 8.23 -3.54 9.39
N LYS A 143 9.52 -3.75 9.34
CA LYS A 143 10.50 -2.77 9.82
C LYS A 143 10.50 -1.54 8.94
N ILE A 144 10.51 -0.37 9.55
CA ILE A 144 10.71 0.89 8.84
C ILE A 144 12.19 1.05 8.56
N ILE A 145 12.56 1.18 7.29
CA ILE A 145 13.97 1.27 6.88
C ILE A 145 14.35 2.63 6.32
N ALA A 146 13.39 3.46 5.92
CA ALA A 146 13.66 4.83 5.51
C ALA A 146 12.44 5.71 5.70
N VAL A 147 12.70 6.97 6.02
CA VAL A 147 11.71 8.04 6.06
C VAL A 147 12.28 9.19 5.22
N ASN A 148 11.44 9.85 4.43
CA ASN A 148 11.85 10.92 3.51
C ASN A 148 12.74 10.45 2.34
N SER A 149 12.77 9.15 2.06
CA SER A 149 13.54 8.61 0.95
C SER A 149 12.89 8.94 -0.39
N GLN A 150 13.68 9.44 -1.33
CA GLN A 150 13.23 9.70 -2.70
C GLN A 150 13.33 8.46 -3.58
N ASP A 151 14.20 7.53 -3.21
CA ASP A 151 14.41 6.27 -3.91
C ASP A 151 14.79 5.18 -2.91
N PHE A 152 15.05 3.97 -3.41
CA PHE A 152 15.40 2.84 -2.55
C PHE A 152 16.90 2.69 -2.33
N VAL A 153 17.71 3.53 -2.94
CA VAL A 153 19.16 3.44 -2.82
C VAL A 153 19.61 4.08 -1.49
N GLY A 154 20.36 3.35 -0.71
CA GLY A 154 20.93 3.89 0.53
C GLY A 154 20.00 3.90 1.73
N TYR A 155 18.93 3.14 1.73
CA TYR A 155 18.01 3.05 2.86
C TYR A 155 18.47 2.03 3.92
N ASP A 156 19.73 2.03 4.24
CA ASP A 156 20.27 1.09 5.21
C ASP A 156 19.81 1.44 6.63
N ASN A 157 18.95 0.59 7.18
CA ASN A 157 18.63 0.54 8.61
C ASN A 157 18.37 1.89 9.30
N LEU A 158 17.44 2.67 8.78
CA LEU A 158 17.00 3.86 9.47
C LEU A 158 16.33 3.48 10.79
N ILE A 159 16.91 3.94 11.88
CA ILE A 159 16.35 3.72 13.21
C ILE A 159 15.81 5.06 13.71
N LEU A 160 14.54 5.07 14.06
CA LEU A 160 13.89 6.26 14.58
C LEU A 160 13.81 6.22 16.09
N SER A 161 13.99 7.37 16.73
CA SER A 161 13.71 7.50 18.15
C SER A 161 12.20 7.54 18.40
N PHE A 162 11.80 7.29 19.62
CA PHE A 162 10.38 7.39 20.01
C PHE A 162 9.80 8.80 19.74
N GLY A 163 10.61 9.84 19.94
CA GLY A 163 10.21 11.21 19.65
C GLY A 163 9.92 11.42 18.17
N GLN A 164 10.81 10.92 17.32
CA GLN A 164 10.63 10.99 15.87
C GLN A 164 9.38 10.22 15.41
N LEU A 165 9.08 9.11 16.08
CA LEU A 165 7.88 8.33 15.81
C LEU A 165 6.61 9.17 16.00
N LYS A 166 6.54 9.94 17.07
CA LYS A 166 5.40 10.82 17.35
C LYS A 166 5.22 11.90 16.29
N ASP A 167 6.30 12.39 15.73
CA ASP A 167 6.27 13.43 14.71
C ASP A 167 5.78 12.93 13.35
N ILE A 168 5.86 11.62 13.12
CA ILE A 168 5.40 11.00 11.87
C ILE A 168 3.87 10.89 11.82
N VAL A 169 3.26 10.57 12.91
CA VAL A 169 1.81 10.37 13.01
C VAL A 169 1.12 11.48 13.74
#